data_26354111e65b4334bc6ea194ed4c49be
#
_entry.id   26354111e65b4334bc6ea194ed4c49be
#
_cell.length_a   1.000
_cell.length_b   1.000
_cell.length_c   1.000
_cell.angle_alpha   90.00
_cell.angle_beta   90.00
_cell.angle_gamma   90.00
#
_symmetry.space_group_name_H-M   'P 1'
#
loop_
_entity.id
_entity.type
_entity.pdbx_description
1 polymer ?
#
loop_
_entity_poly.entity_id
_entity_poly.type
_entity_poly.pdbx_seq_one_letter_code
_entity_poly.pdbx_strand_id
1 'polypeptide(L)'
;GDRFNEAIVSYIRRKYGVLVGESTAERIKETVGCATPESEDKSMEIRGRNLAEGVPNTINFSSLEAYEAISGPLSSILQSIRNALEQSPPELSADISERGIVLTGGGALLTDLDIRISEQTGIPVIVADDPLTCVAHGGGKMIDFIKTVGEQHFDEVE
;
A
#
# COMPACT_ATOMS: atom_id res chain seq x y z
N GLY A 1 3.95 -2.73 -3.50
CA GLY A 1 3.93 -3.53 -4.24
C GLY A 1 3.19 -4.85 -4.40
N ASP A 2 3.94 -5.93 -4.35
CA ASP A 2 3.41 -7.27 -4.64
C ASP A 2 2.27 -7.68 -3.71
N ARG A 3 2.32 -7.27 -2.47
CA ARG A 3 1.28 -7.61 -1.49
C ARG A 3 -0.06 -6.95 -1.82
N PHE A 4 -0.03 -5.73 -2.32
CA PHE A 4 -1.25 -5.06 -2.78
C PHE A 4 -1.82 -5.78 -4.00
N ASN A 5 -0.96 -6.19 -4.93
CA ASN A 5 -1.39 -6.94 -6.11
C ASN A 5 -2.00 -8.28 -5.72
N GLU A 6 -1.37 -9.02 -4.81
CA GLU A 6 -1.89 -10.29 -4.29
C GLU A 6 -3.26 -10.10 -3.61
N ALA A 7 -3.42 -9.04 -2.83
CA ALA A 7 -4.67 -8.74 -2.16
C ALA A 7 -5.80 -8.45 -3.15
N ILE A 8 -5.50 -7.71 -4.21
CA ILE A 8 -6.47 -7.39 -5.26
C ILE A 8 -6.89 -8.67 -6.00
N VAL A 9 -5.93 -9.51 -6.38
CA VAL A 9 -6.19 -10.79 -7.05
C VAL A 9 -7.08 -11.67 -6.17
N SER A 10 -6.76 -11.79 -4.89
CA SER A 10 -7.53 -12.61 -3.94
C SER A 10 -8.94 -12.08 -3.73
N TYR A 11 -9.09 -10.76 -3.65
CA TYR A 11 -10.40 -10.13 -3.47
C TYR A 11 -11.31 -10.41 -4.68
N ILE A 12 -10.82 -10.23 -5.90
CA ILE A 12 -11.59 -10.48 -7.11
C ILE A 12 -11.99 -11.94 -7.21
N ARG A 13 -11.08 -12.85 -6.88
CA ARG A 13 -11.36 -14.28 -6.88
C ARG A 13 -12.47 -14.65 -5.90
N ARG A 14 -12.42 -14.10 -4.69
CA ARG A 14 -13.43 -14.41 -3.66
C ARG A 14 -14.78 -13.79 -3.97
N LYS A 15 -14.78 -12.56 -4.45
CA LYS A 15 -16.04 -11.82 -4.69
C LYS A 15 -16.72 -12.21 -5.98
N TYR A 16 -15.95 -12.38 -7.05
CA TYR A 16 -16.49 -12.58 -8.40
C TYR A 16 -16.25 -13.97 -8.97
N GLY A 17 -15.43 -14.78 -8.34
CA GLY A 17 -15.05 -16.08 -8.90
C GLY A 17 -14.25 -15.97 -10.19
N VAL A 18 -13.48 -14.89 -10.34
CA VAL A 18 -12.71 -14.57 -11.54
C VAL A 18 -11.23 -14.52 -11.19
N LEU A 19 -10.40 -15.15 -12.02
CA LEU A 19 -8.95 -15.10 -11.88
C LEU A 19 -8.39 -14.04 -12.81
N VAL A 20 -7.63 -13.10 -12.24
CA VAL A 20 -6.91 -12.07 -12.99
C VAL A 20 -5.41 -12.22 -12.75
N GLY A 21 -4.61 -11.76 -13.72
CA GLY A 21 -3.17 -11.80 -13.62
C GLY A 21 -2.59 -10.63 -12.83
N GLU A 22 -1.30 -10.73 -12.51
CA GLU A 22 -0.59 -9.70 -11.77
C GLU A 22 -0.54 -8.36 -12.53
N SER A 23 -0.39 -8.40 -13.84
CA SER A 23 -0.38 -7.18 -14.66
C SER A 23 -1.72 -6.46 -14.59
N THR A 24 -2.82 -7.20 -14.54
CA THR A 24 -4.15 -6.62 -14.37
C THR A 24 -4.29 -5.98 -12.98
N ALA A 25 -3.81 -6.64 -11.94
CA ALA A 25 -3.82 -6.10 -10.58
C ALA A 25 -3.00 -4.82 -10.50
N GLU A 26 -1.84 -4.77 -11.13
CA GLU A 26 -1.00 -3.57 -11.19
C GLU A 26 -1.74 -2.41 -11.87
N ARG A 27 -2.41 -2.68 -12.98
CA ARG A 27 -3.21 -1.68 -13.69
C ARG A 27 -4.38 -1.18 -12.84
N ILE A 28 -5.03 -2.07 -12.09
CA ILE A 28 -6.10 -1.70 -11.15
C ILE A 28 -5.55 -0.76 -10.09
N LYS A 29 -4.42 -1.10 -9.51
CA LYS A 29 -3.78 -0.28 -8.48
C LYS A 29 -3.46 1.12 -8.99
N GLU A 30 -2.91 1.23 -10.20
CA GLU A 30 -2.55 2.51 -10.80
C GLU A 30 -3.77 3.35 -11.21
N THR A 31 -4.84 2.70 -11.63
CA THR A 31 -6.02 3.38 -12.20
C THR A 31 -7.05 3.74 -11.14
N VAL A 32 -7.42 2.80 -10.29
CA VAL A 32 -8.52 2.98 -9.31
C VAL A 32 -8.08 2.72 -7.88
N GLY A 33 -6.85 2.29 -7.64
CA GLY A 33 -6.36 2.02 -6.30
C GLY A 33 -6.34 3.28 -5.44
N CYS A 34 -6.85 3.17 -4.22
CA CYS A 34 -6.85 4.28 -3.27
C CYS A 34 -6.71 3.75 -1.84
N ALA A 35 -6.11 4.56 -1.00
CA ALA A 35 -5.84 4.23 0.39
C ALA A 35 -6.84 4.85 1.37
N THR A 36 -7.81 5.60 0.88
CA THR A 36 -8.87 6.22 1.67
C THR A 36 -10.22 5.99 1.01
N PRO A 37 -11.30 5.79 1.79
CA PRO A 37 -12.63 5.61 1.21
C PRO A 37 -13.23 6.92 0.65
N GLU A 38 -12.67 8.06 1.03
CA GLU A 38 -13.13 9.37 0.57
C GLU A 38 -12.51 9.79 -0.76
N SER A 39 -11.60 9.00 -1.31
CA SER A 39 -10.99 9.29 -2.60
C SER A 39 -12.03 9.29 -3.71
N GLU A 40 -11.72 10.00 -4.80
CA GLU A 40 -12.61 10.09 -5.95
C GLU A 40 -13.08 8.71 -6.41
N ASP A 41 -14.39 8.56 -6.56
CA ASP A 41 -14.97 7.31 -6.98
C ASP A 41 -14.72 7.07 -8.48
N LYS A 42 -13.87 6.10 -8.76
CA LYS A 42 -13.49 5.69 -10.11
C LYS A 42 -13.85 4.22 -10.29
N SER A 43 -14.05 3.82 -11.54
CA SER A 43 -14.21 2.41 -11.85
C SER A 43 -13.55 2.10 -13.19
N MET A 44 -13.23 0.82 -13.39
CA MET A 44 -12.66 0.33 -14.63
C MET A 44 -13.16 -1.06 -14.95
N GLU A 45 -13.19 -1.41 -16.22
CA GLU A 45 -13.49 -2.76 -16.64
C GLU A 45 -12.22 -3.59 -16.60
N ILE A 46 -12.33 -4.77 -16.02
CA ILE A 46 -11.24 -5.75 -16.01
C ILE A 46 -11.74 -7.07 -16.55
N ARG A 47 -10.84 -7.82 -17.15
CA ARG A 47 -11.13 -9.09 -17.77
C ARG A 47 -10.30 -10.19 -17.13
N GLY A 48 -10.97 -11.26 -16.75
CA GLY A 48 -10.31 -12.42 -16.20
C GLY A 48 -11.01 -13.69 -16.63
N ARG A 49 -10.58 -14.82 -16.09
CA ARG A 49 -11.16 -16.11 -16.38
C ARG A 49 -12.12 -16.52 -15.28
N ASN A 50 -13.36 -16.85 -15.66
CA ASN A 50 -14.32 -17.40 -14.71
C ASN A 50 -13.82 -18.77 -14.24
N LEU A 51 -13.68 -18.96 -12.94
CA LEU A 51 -13.11 -20.19 -12.37
C LEU A 51 -14.05 -21.37 -12.47
N ALA A 52 -15.36 -21.13 -12.43
CA ALA A 52 -16.36 -22.20 -12.53
C ALA A 52 -16.51 -22.72 -13.96
N GLU A 53 -16.50 -21.82 -14.95
CA GLU A 53 -16.78 -22.13 -16.34
C GLU A 53 -15.54 -22.15 -17.23
N GLY A 54 -14.46 -21.53 -16.78
CA GLY A 54 -13.20 -21.46 -17.55
C GLY A 54 -13.21 -20.48 -18.70
N VAL A 55 -14.26 -19.71 -18.88
CA VAL A 55 -14.41 -18.74 -19.97
C VAL A 55 -14.04 -17.34 -19.52
N PRO A 56 -13.67 -16.43 -20.46
CA PRO A 56 -13.43 -15.03 -20.12
C PRO A 56 -14.67 -14.36 -19.54
N ASN A 57 -14.44 -13.52 -18.54
CA ASN A 57 -15.50 -12.72 -17.93
C ASN A 57 -14.99 -11.30 -17.70
N THR A 58 -15.89 -10.33 -17.85
CA THR A 58 -15.60 -8.92 -17.64
C THR A 58 -16.35 -8.44 -16.40
N ILE A 59 -15.65 -7.76 -15.52
CA ILE A 59 -16.26 -7.15 -14.33
C ILE A 59 -15.91 -5.67 -14.28
N ASN A 60 -16.79 -4.89 -13.65
CA ASN A 60 -16.56 -3.48 -13.39
C ASN A 60 -16.06 -3.33 -11.96
N PHE A 61 -14.83 -2.85 -11.80
CA PHE A 61 -14.15 -2.78 -10.52
C PHE A 61 -13.99 -1.33 -10.08
N SER A 62 -14.45 -1.01 -8.88
CA SER A 62 -14.49 0.36 -8.38
C SER A 62 -13.34 0.68 -7.43
N SER A 63 -13.12 1.98 -7.20
CA SER A 63 -12.15 2.46 -6.20
C SER A 63 -12.48 1.96 -4.81
N LEU A 64 -13.76 1.89 -4.44
CA LEU A 64 -14.17 1.38 -3.14
C LEU A 64 -13.80 -0.09 -2.97
N GLU A 65 -14.01 -0.88 -4.02
CA GLU A 65 -13.62 -2.29 -4.01
C GLU A 65 -12.10 -2.44 -3.90
N ALA A 66 -11.35 -1.58 -4.59
CA ALA A 66 -9.88 -1.58 -4.48
C ALA A 66 -9.44 -1.24 -3.05
N TYR A 67 -10.07 -0.25 -2.44
CA TYR A 67 -9.80 0.11 -1.04
C TYR A 67 -10.07 -1.08 -0.10
N GLU A 68 -11.20 -1.73 -0.25
CA GLU A 68 -11.51 -2.92 0.54
C GLU A 68 -10.49 -4.03 0.35
N ALA A 69 -10.07 -4.25 -0.89
CA ALA A 69 -9.09 -5.29 -1.21
C ALA A 69 -7.74 -5.07 -0.55
N ILE A 70 -7.29 -3.82 -0.47
CA ILE A 70 -5.94 -3.49 0.06
C ILE A 70 -5.95 -3.16 1.55
N SER A 71 -7.10 -3.18 2.20
CA SER A 71 -7.21 -2.78 3.62
C SER A 71 -6.36 -3.63 4.56
N GLY A 72 -6.24 -4.92 4.30
CA GLY A 72 -5.39 -5.81 5.09
C GLY A 72 -3.92 -5.45 5.02
N PRO A 73 -3.31 -5.44 3.81
CA PRO A 73 -1.91 -5.01 3.66
C PRO A 73 -1.65 -3.60 4.19
N LEU A 74 -2.59 -2.68 3.97
CA LEU A 74 -2.46 -1.30 4.46
C LEU A 74 -2.40 -1.27 6.00
N SER A 75 -3.27 -2.02 6.66
CA SER A 75 -3.25 -2.13 8.12
C SER A 75 -1.93 -2.70 8.63
N SER A 76 -1.36 -3.67 7.92
CA SER A 76 -0.06 -4.24 8.26
C SER A 76 1.06 -3.20 8.17
N ILE A 77 1.05 -2.37 7.15
CA ILE A 77 2.02 -1.28 6.99
C ILE A 77 1.92 -0.30 8.17
N LEU A 78 0.70 0.13 8.49
CA LEU A 78 0.48 1.06 9.59
C LEU A 78 0.93 0.48 10.93
N GLN A 79 0.65 -0.79 11.16
CA GLN A 79 1.05 -1.47 12.39
C GLN A 79 2.57 -1.60 12.48
N SER A 80 3.24 -1.89 11.38
CA SER A 80 4.71 -1.98 11.33
C SER A 80 5.36 -0.65 11.69
N ILE A 81 4.81 0.45 11.19
CA ILE A 81 5.31 1.80 11.51
C ILE A 81 5.14 2.07 13.01
N ARG A 82 3.97 1.79 13.55
CA ARG A 82 3.71 1.99 14.99
C ARG A 82 4.64 1.15 15.86
N ASN A 83 4.81 -0.12 15.52
CA ASN A 83 5.70 -1.00 16.27
C ASN A 83 7.15 -0.51 16.25
N ALA A 84 7.62 -0.07 15.09
CA ALA A 84 8.98 0.47 14.96
C ALA A 84 9.17 1.73 15.82
N LEU A 85 8.19 2.61 15.86
CA LEU A 85 8.24 3.81 16.71
C LEU A 85 8.24 3.47 18.18
N GLU A 86 7.45 2.49 18.60
CA GLU A 86 7.39 2.05 20.00
C GLU A 86 8.69 1.39 20.46
N GLN A 87 9.37 0.68 19.55
CA GLN A 87 10.62 -0.02 19.86
C GLN A 87 11.85 0.88 19.73
N SER A 88 11.72 2.05 19.12
CA SER A 88 12.82 2.99 18.94
C SER A 88 13.08 3.78 20.22
N PRO A 89 14.33 4.21 20.47
CA PRO A 89 14.60 5.14 21.56
C PRO A 89 13.74 6.40 21.45
N PRO A 90 13.30 7.00 22.58
CA PRO A 90 12.43 8.16 22.54
C PRO A 90 12.95 9.33 21.70
N GLU A 91 14.24 9.57 21.74
CA GLU A 91 14.88 10.65 20.97
C GLU A 91 14.74 10.41 19.47
N LEU A 92 14.92 9.17 19.02
CA LEU A 92 14.79 8.79 17.61
C LEU A 92 13.33 8.88 17.17
N SER A 93 12.41 8.41 17.99
CA SER A 93 10.97 8.52 17.70
C SER A 93 10.53 9.99 17.58
N ALA A 94 11.05 10.86 18.43
CA ALA A 94 10.78 12.29 18.35
C ALA A 94 11.30 12.89 17.06
N ASP A 95 12.52 12.54 16.64
CA ASP A 95 13.09 13.00 15.38
C ASP A 95 12.26 12.56 14.18
N ILE A 96 11.81 11.31 14.16
CA ILE A 96 10.97 10.78 13.09
C ILE A 96 9.64 11.53 13.05
N SER A 97 9.04 11.78 14.21
CA SER A 97 7.77 12.53 14.29
C SER A 97 7.90 13.94 13.74
N GLU A 98 9.06 14.55 13.88
CA GLU A 98 9.33 15.92 13.44
C GLU A 98 9.76 15.98 11.97
N ARG A 99 10.66 15.09 11.55
CA ARG A 99 11.22 15.11 10.19
C ARG A 99 10.41 14.34 9.17
N GLY A 100 9.66 13.34 9.60
CA GLY A 100 8.72 12.65 8.75
C GLY A 100 9.21 11.35 8.16
N ILE A 101 8.37 10.78 7.31
CA ILE A 101 8.59 9.51 6.61
C ILE A 101 8.64 9.79 5.12
N VAL A 102 9.59 9.18 4.43
CA VAL A 102 9.67 9.23 2.97
C VAL A 102 9.10 7.93 2.41
N LEU A 103 8.06 8.05 1.59
CA LEU A 103 7.41 6.93 0.92
C LEU A 103 7.85 6.94 -0.54
N THR A 104 8.47 5.87 -0.98
CA THR A 104 8.98 5.77 -2.35
C THR A 104 8.20 4.71 -3.12
N GLY A 105 8.12 4.85 -4.43
CA GLY A 105 7.40 3.88 -5.24
C GLY A 105 6.93 4.41 -6.57
N GLY A 106 7.28 5.65 -6.89
CA GLY A 106 6.94 6.25 -8.16
C GLY A 106 5.45 6.18 -8.49
N GLY A 107 5.14 5.92 -9.74
CA GLY A 107 3.77 5.81 -10.23
C GLY A 107 3.00 4.59 -9.75
N ALA A 108 3.65 3.66 -9.08
CA ALA A 108 3.01 2.45 -8.58
C ALA A 108 2.36 2.64 -7.21
N LEU A 109 2.45 3.82 -6.63
CA LEU A 109 1.84 4.10 -5.34
C LEU A 109 0.33 4.23 -5.46
N LEU A 110 -0.36 3.76 -4.42
CA LEU A 110 -1.80 3.94 -4.30
C LEU A 110 -2.13 5.41 -4.09
N THR A 111 -3.24 5.84 -4.68
CA THR A 111 -3.75 7.19 -4.46
C THR A 111 -4.01 7.41 -2.96
N ASP A 112 -3.56 8.53 -2.44
CA ASP A 112 -3.74 8.94 -1.04
C ASP A 112 -3.06 8.03 0.00
N LEU A 113 -2.11 7.18 -0.39
CA LEU A 113 -1.37 6.35 0.56
C LEU A 113 -0.60 7.21 1.57
N ASP A 114 0.04 8.27 1.10
CA ASP A 114 0.75 9.23 1.94
C ASP A 114 -0.17 9.90 2.95
N ILE A 115 -1.35 10.31 2.49
CA ILE A 115 -2.37 10.94 3.35
C ILE A 115 -2.82 9.97 4.43
N ARG A 116 -3.11 8.72 4.04
CA ARG A 116 -3.57 7.70 4.98
C ARG A 116 -2.54 7.41 6.07
N ILE A 117 -1.27 7.26 5.69
CA ILE A 117 -0.20 7.02 6.65
C ILE A 117 -0.03 8.22 7.58
N SER A 118 -0.03 9.42 7.03
CA SER A 118 0.10 10.65 7.82
C SER A 118 -1.04 10.80 8.85
N GLU A 119 -2.28 10.57 8.43
CA GLU A 119 -3.44 10.66 9.32
C GLU A 119 -3.40 9.62 10.45
N GLN A 120 -2.98 8.40 10.13
CA GLN A 120 -2.98 7.31 11.10
C GLN A 120 -1.80 7.35 12.06
N THR A 121 -0.69 7.95 11.67
CA THR A 121 0.53 8.00 12.50
C THR A 121 0.77 9.37 13.12
N GLY A 122 0.16 10.41 12.58
CA GLY A 122 0.44 11.78 12.99
C GLY A 122 1.80 12.29 12.54
N ILE A 123 2.46 11.58 11.61
CA ILE A 123 3.80 11.90 11.13
C ILE A 123 3.70 12.45 9.70
N PRO A 124 4.41 13.53 9.35
CA PRO A 124 4.44 14.01 7.97
C PRO A 124 4.99 12.94 7.03
N VAL A 125 4.36 12.78 5.87
CA VAL A 125 4.76 11.80 4.87
C VAL A 125 5.03 12.50 3.54
N ILE A 126 6.18 12.20 2.95
CA ILE A 126 6.61 12.74 1.66
C ILE A 126 6.73 11.58 0.68
N VAL A 127 6.23 11.78 -0.54
CA VAL A 127 6.34 10.78 -1.61
C VAL A 127 7.50 11.12 -2.52
N ALA A 128 8.31 10.13 -2.86
CA ALA A 128 9.45 10.27 -3.77
C ALA A 128 9.40 9.20 -4.86
N ASP A 129 10.02 9.48 -6.01
CA ASP A 129 10.01 8.62 -7.20
C ASP A 129 11.14 7.60 -7.19
N ASP A 130 11.02 6.55 -6.40
CA ASP A 130 12.00 5.47 -6.28
C ASP A 130 11.29 4.13 -6.08
N PRO A 131 12.00 2.99 -6.05
CA PRO A 131 11.39 1.72 -5.70
C PRO A 131 10.65 1.78 -4.37
N LEU A 132 9.56 1.02 -4.25
CA LEU A 132 8.68 1.09 -3.10
C LEU A 132 9.39 0.72 -1.80
N THR A 133 9.56 1.69 -0.93
CA THR A 133 10.08 1.54 0.43
C THR A 133 9.41 2.57 1.33
N CYS A 134 9.40 2.29 2.62
CA CYS A 134 8.95 3.24 3.63
C CYS A 134 10.13 3.51 4.55
N VAL A 135 10.67 4.72 4.50
CA VAL A 135 11.89 5.08 5.20
C VAL A 135 11.65 6.30 6.07
N ALA A 136 12.20 6.29 7.27
CA ALA A 136 12.15 7.42 8.17
C ALA A 136 13.54 8.00 8.40
N HIS A 137 13.60 9.32 8.52
CA HIS A 137 14.81 10.03 8.87
C HIS A 137 14.84 10.33 10.38
N GLY A 138 15.92 9.97 11.04
CA GLY A 138 16.10 10.28 12.44
C GLY A 138 17.58 10.42 12.79
N GLY A 139 17.96 11.57 13.34
CA GLY A 139 19.33 11.81 13.81
C GLY A 139 20.41 11.66 12.75
N GLY A 140 20.13 11.97 11.50
CA GLY A 140 21.07 11.80 10.39
C GLY A 140 21.10 10.39 9.81
N LYS A 141 20.28 9.51 10.32
CA LYS A 141 20.15 8.12 9.85
C LYS A 141 18.81 7.89 9.16
N MET A 142 18.77 6.91 8.27
CA MET A 142 17.56 6.47 7.62
C MET A 142 17.18 5.11 8.18
N ILE A 143 15.90 4.95 8.50
CA ILE A 143 15.37 3.69 9.04
C ILE A 143 14.35 3.15 8.06
N ASP A 144 14.60 1.94 7.57
CA ASP A 144 13.72 1.25 6.64
C ASP A 144 12.75 0.39 7.45
N PHE A 145 11.48 0.78 7.48
CA PHE A 145 10.45 0.06 8.21
C PHE A 145 9.99 -1.18 7.49
N ILE A 146 9.89 -1.12 6.16
CA ILE A 146 9.31 -2.18 5.35
C ILE A 146 10.05 -2.26 4.02
N LYS A 147 10.77 -3.35 3.80
CA LYS A 147 11.44 -3.60 2.52
C LYS A 147 10.52 -4.29 1.54
N THR A 148 9.79 -5.28 2.03
CA THR A 148 8.77 -5.98 1.27
C THR A 148 7.49 -5.96 2.09
N VAL A 149 6.35 -5.86 1.40
CA VAL A 149 5.06 -5.86 2.09
C VAL A 149 4.87 -7.23 2.75
N GLY A 150 4.61 -7.23 4.05
CA GLY A 150 4.46 -8.44 4.84
C GLY A 150 5.70 -8.83 5.64
N GLU A 151 6.83 -8.21 5.38
CA GLU A 151 8.01 -8.34 6.23
C GLU A 151 8.09 -7.11 7.13
N GLN A 152 8.04 -7.32 8.41
CA GLN A 152 8.30 -6.27 9.38
C GLN A 152 9.80 -6.19 9.54
N HIS A 153 10.38 -5.22 8.88
CA HIS A 153 11.82 -5.09 8.82
C HIS A 153 12.24 -3.71 9.31
N PHE A 154 13.28 -3.70 10.10
CA PHE A 154 13.78 -2.49 10.71
C PHE A 154 15.30 -2.46 10.56
N ASP A 155 15.79 -1.72 9.56
CA ASP A 155 17.21 -1.55 9.30
C ASP A 155 17.61 -0.09 9.45
N GLU A 156 18.79 0.13 10.01
CA GLU A 156 19.38 1.44 10.13
C GLU A 156 20.31 1.66 8.93
N VAL A 157 20.08 2.73 8.17
CA VAL A 157 20.85 3.08 6.98
C VAL A 157 21.35 4.51 7.11
N GLU A 158 22.64 4.70 6.85
CA GLU A 158 23.27 6.03 6.87
C GLU A 158 23.27 6.72 5.51
#